data_741c6760aa50612f377310373d34d99f
#
_entry.id   741c6760aa50612f377310373d34d99f
#
_cell.length_a   1.000
_cell.length_b   1.000
_cell.length_c   1.000
_cell.angle_alpha   90.00
_cell.angle_beta   90.00
_cell.angle_gamma   90.00
#
_symmetry.space_group_name_H-M   'P 1'
#
loop_
_entity.id
_entity.type
_entity.pdbx_description
1 polymer ?
#
loop_
_entity_poly.entity_id
_entity_poly.type
_entity_poly.pdbx_seq_one_letter_code
_entity_poly.pdbx_strand_id
1 'polypeptide(L)'
;MDDIDKNLIQTLSDNARTPLTELARKLGVARTTVQSRIDRLEKTGTIRGYTLRMGYARRPMIRASVLIAFEPHSSGAVLSKLHSLPEVRRAHTTSGRFDMLVEIAAQTTADLDRILDQIGSAKGVKSSESLIYLTT
;
A
#
# COMPACT_ATOMS: atom_id res chain seq x y z
N MET A 1 -1.29 -8.92 22.29
CA MET A 1 -1.95 -9.69 21.22
C MET A 1 -1.64 -11.17 21.44
N ASP A 2 -2.64 -11.95 21.73
CA ASP A 2 -2.52 -13.38 22.02
C ASP A 2 -2.67 -14.25 20.75
N ASP A 3 -2.63 -15.56 20.90
CA ASP A 3 -2.72 -16.49 19.76
C ASP A 3 -4.09 -16.46 19.09
N ILE A 4 -5.15 -16.18 19.84
CA ILE A 4 -6.50 -16.02 19.27
C ILE A 4 -6.53 -14.82 18.34
N ASP A 5 -5.96 -13.68 18.76
CA ASP A 5 -5.87 -12.47 17.94
C ASP A 5 -5.05 -12.70 16.67
N LYS A 6 -3.91 -13.39 16.80
CA LYS A 6 -3.06 -13.70 15.64
C LYS A 6 -3.77 -14.59 14.63
N ASN A 7 -4.43 -15.64 15.11
CA ASN A 7 -5.18 -16.55 14.24
C ASN A 7 -6.40 -15.86 13.60
N LEU A 8 -7.05 -14.97 14.36
CA LEU A 8 -8.15 -14.16 13.85
C LEU A 8 -7.70 -13.24 12.72
N ILE A 9 -6.61 -12.52 12.93
CA ILE A 9 -6.02 -11.64 11.90
C ILE A 9 -5.62 -12.45 10.68
N GLN A 10 -4.97 -13.61 10.86
CA GLN A 10 -4.58 -14.47 9.75
C GLN A 10 -5.78 -14.92 8.93
N THR A 11 -6.82 -15.39 9.58
CA THR A 11 -8.04 -15.84 8.90
C THR A 11 -8.72 -14.71 8.14
N LEU A 12 -8.83 -13.53 8.77
CA LEU A 12 -9.41 -12.34 8.11
C LEU A 12 -8.53 -11.80 6.99
N SER A 13 -7.21 -11.97 7.09
CA SER A 13 -6.28 -11.60 6.02
C SER A 13 -6.48 -12.46 4.77
N ASP A 14 -6.81 -13.74 4.96
CA ASP A 14 -7.11 -14.65 3.86
C ASP A 14 -8.50 -14.38 3.27
N ASN A 15 -9.49 -14.15 4.13
CA ASN A 15 -10.86 -13.81 3.73
C ASN A 15 -11.51 -12.91 4.78
N ALA A 16 -11.52 -11.61 4.50
CA ALA A 16 -12.11 -10.60 5.40
C ALA A 16 -13.64 -10.76 5.58
N ARG A 17 -14.30 -11.55 4.75
CA ARG A 17 -15.74 -11.82 4.84
C ARG A 17 -16.08 -13.13 5.56
N THR A 18 -15.10 -13.76 6.20
CA THR A 18 -15.36 -14.96 6.99
C THR A 18 -16.41 -14.67 8.06
N PRO A 19 -17.53 -15.42 8.10
CA PRO A 19 -18.60 -15.18 9.09
C PRO A 19 -18.13 -15.41 10.52
N LEU A 20 -18.75 -14.69 11.47
CA LEU A 20 -18.44 -14.84 12.90
C LEU A 20 -18.59 -16.29 13.38
N THR A 21 -19.61 -17.01 12.88
CA THR A 21 -19.84 -18.42 13.23
C THR A 21 -18.66 -19.30 12.81
N GLU A 22 -18.11 -19.07 11.63
CA GLU A 22 -16.95 -19.83 11.15
C GLU A 22 -15.68 -19.47 11.92
N LEU A 23 -15.47 -18.19 12.19
CA LEU A 23 -14.35 -17.71 13.03
C LEU A 23 -14.41 -18.34 14.43
N ALA A 24 -15.58 -18.33 15.05
CA ALA A 24 -15.79 -18.92 16.37
C ALA A 24 -15.48 -20.41 16.37
N ARG A 25 -15.96 -21.13 15.38
CA ARG A 25 -15.70 -22.57 15.23
C ARG A 25 -14.20 -22.84 15.03
N LYS A 26 -13.57 -22.07 14.17
CA LYS A 26 -12.15 -22.23 13.83
C LYS A 26 -11.23 -21.94 15.01
N LEU A 27 -11.59 -20.94 15.83
CA LEU A 27 -10.79 -20.49 16.97
C LEU A 27 -11.18 -21.20 18.28
N GLY A 28 -12.25 -21.98 18.28
CA GLY A 28 -12.72 -22.69 19.46
C GLY A 28 -13.25 -21.78 20.57
N VAL A 29 -13.85 -20.65 20.20
CA VAL A 29 -14.39 -19.66 21.15
C VAL A 29 -15.82 -19.27 20.78
N ALA A 30 -16.52 -18.56 21.68
CA ALA A 30 -17.86 -18.08 21.41
C ALA A 30 -17.87 -16.94 20.38
N ARG A 31 -18.97 -16.80 19.64
CA ARG A 31 -19.18 -15.72 18.66
C ARG A 31 -19.00 -14.33 19.29
N THR A 32 -19.54 -14.14 20.48
CA THR A 32 -19.40 -12.89 21.25
C THR A 32 -17.92 -12.57 21.56
N THR A 33 -17.12 -13.59 21.83
CA THR A 33 -15.67 -13.44 22.06
C THR A 33 -14.98 -12.99 20.77
N VAL A 34 -15.32 -13.58 19.63
CA VAL A 34 -14.77 -13.16 18.32
C VAL A 34 -15.11 -11.70 18.05
N GLN A 35 -16.39 -11.33 18.20
CA GLN A 35 -16.85 -9.96 17.96
C GLN A 35 -16.11 -8.97 18.87
N SER A 36 -16.00 -9.26 20.13
CA SER A 36 -15.29 -8.44 21.10
C SER A 36 -13.80 -8.26 20.74
N ARG A 37 -13.17 -9.32 20.25
CA ARG A 37 -11.78 -9.26 19.79
C ARG A 37 -11.61 -8.40 18.55
N ILE A 38 -12.49 -8.55 17.55
CA ILE A 38 -12.49 -7.71 16.35
C ILE A 38 -12.66 -6.24 16.74
N ASP A 39 -13.64 -5.92 17.56
CA ASP A 39 -13.91 -4.56 18.00
C ASP A 39 -12.68 -3.94 18.68
N ARG A 40 -12.00 -4.71 19.52
CA ARG A 40 -10.78 -4.26 20.18
C ARG A 40 -9.63 -4.02 19.18
N LEU A 41 -9.43 -4.93 18.23
CA LEU A 41 -8.39 -4.81 17.21
C LEU A 41 -8.63 -3.60 16.29
N GLU A 42 -9.89 -3.31 15.99
CA GLU A 42 -10.26 -2.09 15.25
C GLU A 42 -10.03 -0.83 16.09
N LYS A 43 -10.51 -0.84 17.33
CA LYS A 43 -10.39 0.31 18.25
C LYS A 43 -8.95 0.68 18.54
N THR A 44 -8.07 -0.31 18.68
CA THR A 44 -6.63 -0.07 18.93
C THR A 44 -5.85 0.28 17.67
N GLY A 45 -6.48 0.25 16.50
CA GLY A 45 -5.83 0.52 15.23
C GLY A 45 -4.96 -0.62 14.71
N THR A 46 -5.00 -1.79 15.34
CA THR A 46 -4.32 -2.99 14.83
C THR A 46 -4.95 -3.40 13.49
N ILE A 47 -6.28 -3.36 13.39
CA ILE A 47 -7.01 -3.42 12.13
C ILE A 47 -7.47 -2.00 11.83
N ARG A 48 -6.92 -1.40 10.78
CA ARG A 48 -7.27 -0.04 10.36
C ARG A 48 -8.38 0.01 9.33
N GLY A 49 -8.74 -1.12 8.77
CA GLY A 49 -9.78 -1.22 7.77
C GLY A 49 -9.70 -2.51 6.98
N TYR A 50 -10.60 -2.62 6.02
CA TYR A 50 -10.74 -3.78 5.14
C TYR A 50 -10.69 -3.29 3.71
N THR A 51 -10.10 -4.08 2.84
CA THR A 51 -9.98 -3.72 1.43
C THR A 51 -10.27 -4.93 0.54
N LEU A 52 -10.50 -4.66 -0.73
CA LEU A 52 -10.75 -5.69 -1.73
C LEU A 52 -9.46 -6.02 -2.49
N ARG A 53 -9.25 -7.31 -2.71
CA ARG A 53 -8.31 -7.78 -3.71
C ARG A 53 -9.09 -7.93 -5.02
N MET A 54 -8.82 -7.04 -5.96
CA MET A 54 -9.48 -7.07 -7.26
C MET A 54 -8.81 -8.11 -8.15
N GLY A 55 -9.61 -8.87 -8.89
CA GLY A 55 -9.10 -9.78 -9.92
C GLY A 55 -8.50 -8.97 -11.07
N TYR A 56 -9.27 -8.81 -12.14
CA TYR A 56 -8.88 -7.87 -13.19
C TYR A 56 -9.54 -6.52 -12.92
N ALA A 57 -8.74 -5.46 -12.93
CA ALA A 57 -9.28 -4.12 -12.89
C ALA A 57 -10.16 -3.90 -14.12
N ARG A 58 -11.30 -3.24 -13.93
CA ARG A 58 -12.18 -2.85 -15.04
C ARG A 58 -11.44 -2.04 -16.11
N ARG A 59 -10.38 -1.35 -15.72
CA ARG A 59 -9.44 -0.64 -16.58
C ARG A 59 -8.05 -1.04 -16.13
N PRO A 60 -7.31 -1.81 -16.94
CA PRO A 60 -5.93 -2.12 -16.62
C PRO A 60 -5.14 -0.82 -16.48
N MET A 61 -4.44 -0.68 -15.37
CA MET A 61 -3.56 0.44 -15.12
C MET A 61 -2.12 0.03 -15.42
N ILE A 62 -1.38 0.95 -16.02
CA ILE A 62 0.07 0.79 -16.17
C ILE A 62 0.68 1.09 -14.81
N ARG A 63 1.40 0.14 -14.26
CA ARG A 63 2.05 0.26 -12.95
C ARG A 63 3.55 0.29 -13.12
N ALA A 64 4.19 1.06 -12.26
CA ALA A 64 5.63 1.20 -12.28
C ALA A 64 6.18 1.48 -10.87
N SER A 65 7.43 1.12 -10.67
CA SER A 65 8.24 1.61 -9.53
C SER A 65 9.19 2.67 -10.04
N VAL A 66 9.31 3.77 -9.30
CA VAL A 66 10.28 4.82 -9.58
C VAL A 66 11.28 4.89 -8.43
N LEU A 67 12.54 4.73 -8.76
CA LEU A 67 13.64 4.84 -7.81
C LEU A 67 14.20 6.25 -7.91
N ILE A 68 14.26 6.96 -6.79
CA ILE A 68 14.64 8.38 -6.76
C ILE A 68 15.86 8.57 -5.87
N ALA A 69 16.85 9.28 -6.40
CA ALA A 69 17.92 9.84 -5.61
C ALA A 69 17.72 11.36 -5.52
N PHE A 70 17.82 11.91 -4.31
CA PHE A 70 17.62 13.35 -4.08
C PHE A 70 18.71 13.92 -3.17
N GLU A 71 18.79 15.24 -3.13
CA GLU A 71 19.72 15.94 -2.22
C GLU A 71 19.32 15.66 -0.76
N PRO A 72 20.28 15.48 0.17
CA PRO A 72 20.00 15.03 1.53
C PRO A 72 18.97 15.86 2.30
N HIS A 73 18.95 17.18 2.04
CA HIS A 73 18.02 18.10 2.70
C HIS A 73 16.67 18.27 1.98
N SER A 74 16.46 17.54 0.88
CA SER A 74 15.28 17.70 0.02
C SER A 74 14.18 16.65 0.26
N SER A 75 14.38 15.71 1.18
CA SER A 75 13.44 14.59 1.38
C SER A 75 12.01 15.06 1.66
N GLY A 76 11.84 16.08 2.51
CA GLY A 76 10.51 16.63 2.84
C GLY A 76 9.83 17.27 1.65
N ALA A 77 10.56 18.04 0.85
CA ALA A 77 10.03 18.69 -0.35
C ALA A 77 9.65 17.68 -1.43
N VAL A 78 10.50 16.66 -1.64
CA VAL A 78 10.22 15.59 -2.59
C VAL A 78 8.99 14.79 -2.16
N LEU A 79 8.90 14.40 -0.89
CA LEU A 79 7.75 13.66 -0.37
C LEU A 79 6.45 14.46 -0.49
N SER A 80 6.51 15.75 -0.19
CA SER A 80 5.37 16.66 -0.33
C SER A 80 4.88 16.74 -1.78
N LYS A 81 5.83 16.84 -2.74
CA LYS A 81 5.49 16.82 -4.17
C LYS A 81 4.83 15.50 -4.57
N LEU A 82 5.36 14.37 -4.12
CA LEU A 82 4.80 13.05 -4.42
C LEU A 82 3.37 12.90 -3.89
N HIS A 83 3.11 13.37 -2.67
CA HIS A 83 1.77 13.33 -2.09
C HIS A 83 0.75 14.18 -2.85
N SER A 84 1.19 15.18 -3.62
CA SER A 84 0.31 16.01 -4.45
C SER A 84 -0.09 15.33 -5.76
N LEU A 85 0.55 14.21 -6.12
CA LEU A 85 0.32 13.50 -7.38
C LEU A 85 -0.63 12.32 -7.15
N PRO A 86 -1.85 12.36 -7.73
CA PRO A 86 -2.85 11.30 -7.49
C PRO A 86 -2.43 9.93 -8.04
N GLU A 87 -1.51 9.87 -8.99
CA GLU A 87 -0.99 8.64 -9.56
C GLU A 87 0.00 7.93 -8.64
N VAL A 88 0.53 8.64 -7.64
CA VAL A 88 1.42 8.05 -6.62
C VAL A 88 0.58 7.25 -5.63
N ARG A 89 0.85 5.96 -5.54
CA ARG A 89 0.14 5.03 -4.67
C ARG A 89 0.83 4.85 -3.33
N ARG A 90 2.14 4.69 -3.35
CA ARG A 90 2.97 4.51 -2.16
C ARG A 90 4.34 5.15 -2.39
N ALA A 91 4.94 5.62 -1.32
CA ALA A 91 6.30 6.13 -1.31
C ALA A 91 7.02 5.58 -0.07
N HIS A 92 8.20 5.00 -0.30
CA HIS A 92 9.02 4.42 0.75
C HIS A 92 10.40 5.07 0.72
N THR A 93 10.90 5.49 1.88
CA THR A 93 12.30 5.84 2.00
C THR A 93 13.13 4.55 2.02
N THR A 94 14.27 4.57 1.36
CA THR A 94 15.15 3.41 1.23
C THR A 94 16.57 3.77 1.62
N SER A 95 17.33 2.76 2.02
CA SER A 95 18.79 2.88 2.16
C SER A 95 19.47 2.21 0.98
N GLY A 96 20.58 2.79 0.50
CA GLY A 96 21.34 2.27 -0.62
C GLY A 96 21.52 3.33 -1.70
N ARG A 97 21.65 2.89 -2.95
CA ARG A 97 21.93 3.77 -4.09
C ARG A 97 20.80 4.79 -4.35
N PHE A 98 19.58 4.44 -4.03
CA PHE A 98 18.43 5.33 -4.14
C PHE A 98 17.87 5.65 -2.75
N ASP A 99 17.30 6.84 -2.62
CA ASP A 99 16.78 7.36 -1.35
C ASP A 99 15.30 7.07 -1.16
N MET A 100 14.59 6.82 -2.26
CA MET A 100 13.14 6.57 -2.22
C MET A 100 12.71 5.63 -3.34
N LEU A 101 11.74 4.77 -3.04
CA LEU A 101 11.02 3.94 -4.00
C LEU A 101 9.56 4.38 -3.99
N VAL A 102 9.03 4.68 -5.18
CA VAL A 102 7.67 5.17 -5.36
C VAL A 102 6.90 4.23 -6.26
N GLU A 103 5.74 3.80 -5.83
CA GLU A 103 4.81 3.01 -6.65
C GLU A 103 3.79 3.96 -7.30
N ILE A 104 3.71 3.91 -8.62
CA ILE A 104 2.78 4.72 -9.41
C ILE A 104 1.88 3.84 -10.26
N ALA A 105 0.71 4.39 -10.60
CA ALA A 105 -0.23 3.77 -11.52
C ALA A 105 -0.86 4.84 -12.40
N ALA A 106 -0.87 4.61 -13.71
CA ALA A 106 -1.43 5.51 -14.69
C ALA A 106 -2.35 4.74 -15.66
N GLN A 107 -3.35 5.42 -16.22
CA GLN A 107 -4.29 4.78 -17.13
C GLN A 107 -3.76 4.71 -18.56
N THR A 108 -2.91 5.64 -18.95
CA THR A 108 -2.35 5.72 -20.30
C THR A 108 -0.83 5.92 -20.23
N THR A 109 -0.16 5.61 -21.33
CA THR A 109 1.28 5.87 -21.48
C THR A 109 1.59 7.37 -21.42
N ALA A 110 0.68 8.20 -21.92
CA ALA A 110 0.83 9.66 -21.85
C ALA A 110 0.78 10.17 -20.41
N ASP A 111 -0.12 9.64 -19.59
CA ASP A 111 -0.19 9.97 -18.17
C ASP A 111 1.06 9.48 -17.43
N LEU A 112 1.53 8.29 -17.77
CA LEU A 112 2.76 7.75 -17.19
C LEU A 112 3.95 8.65 -17.49
N ASP A 113 4.12 9.05 -18.75
CA ASP A 113 5.18 9.94 -19.19
C ASP A 113 5.14 11.28 -18.44
N ARG A 114 3.95 11.88 -18.35
CA ARG A 114 3.74 13.12 -17.60
C ARG A 114 4.15 13.01 -16.13
N ILE A 115 3.75 11.92 -15.48
CA ILE A 115 4.06 11.69 -14.08
C ILE A 115 5.57 11.46 -13.86
N LEU A 116 6.21 10.71 -14.73
CA LEU A 116 7.65 10.49 -14.67
C LEU A 116 8.42 11.79 -14.83
N ASP A 117 7.97 12.66 -15.73
CA ASP A 117 8.56 13.99 -15.91
C ASP A 117 8.38 14.86 -14.66
N GLN A 118 7.20 14.86 -14.06
CA GLN A 118 6.94 15.61 -12.84
C GLN A 118 7.79 15.14 -11.66
N ILE A 119 8.00 13.85 -11.53
CA ILE A 119 8.87 13.28 -10.50
C ILE A 119 10.32 13.62 -10.79
N GLY A 120 10.78 13.40 -12.01
CA GLY A 120 12.18 13.64 -12.38
C GLY A 120 12.60 15.10 -12.32
N SER A 121 11.65 16.03 -12.55
CA SER A 121 11.91 17.47 -12.51
C SER A 121 11.60 18.12 -11.14
N ALA A 122 11.16 17.35 -10.17
CA ALA A 122 10.86 17.88 -8.84
C ALA A 122 12.13 18.44 -8.19
N LYS A 123 11.99 19.57 -7.49
CA LYS A 123 13.10 20.24 -6.82
C LYS A 123 13.80 19.31 -5.82
N GLY A 124 15.10 19.18 -5.96
CA GLY A 124 15.92 18.35 -5.10
C GLY A 124 16.15 16.93 -5.63
N VAL A 125 15.44 16.49 -6.65
CA VAL A 125 15.68 15.19 -7.29
C VAL A 125 16.95 15.28 -8.14
N LYS A 126 17.91 14.40 -7.86
CA LYS A 126 19.18 14.29 -8.60
C LYS A 126 19.05 13.38 -9.80
N SER A 127 18.41 12.23 -9.61
CA SER A 127 18.18 11.24 -10.65
C SER A 127 16.95 10.40 -10.32
N SER A 128 16.36 9.83 -11.36
CA SER A 128 15.27 8.85 -11.21
C SER A 128 15.43 7.74 -12.23
N GLU A 129 14.99 6.56 -11.85
CA GLU A 129 14.98 5.37 -12.69
C GLU A 129 13.63 4.69 -12.54
N SER A 130 12.97 4.39 -13.65
CA SER A 130 11.63 3.79 -13.62
C SER A 130 11.66 2.35 -14.11
N LEU A 131 10.93 1.50 -13.41
CA LEU A 131 10.71 0.10 -13.77
C LEU A 131 9.23 -0.09 -14.03
N ILE A 132 8.86 -0.28 -15.29
CA ILE A 132 7.46 -0.48 -15.68
C ILE A 132 7.14 -1.97 -15.57
N TYR A 133 6.04 -2.31 -14.90
CA TYR A 133 5.61 -3.69 -14.76
C TYR A 133 5.00 -4.17 -16.06
N LEU A 134 5.54 -5.26 -16.60
CA LEU A 134 5.01 -5.87 -17.82
C LEU A 134 3.93 -6.91 -17.52
N THR A 135 4.03 -7.55 -16.35
CA THR A 135 3.06 -8.53 -15.86
C THR A 135 2.76 -8.28 -14.38
N THR A 136 1.66 -8.81 -13.90
CA THR A 136 1.28 -8.75 -12.48
C THR A 136 1.12 -10.15 -11.89
#